data_53da4e8e9ac7ecd84e5b2f89c15cbfd9
#
_entry.id   53da4e8e9ac7ecd84e5b2f89c15cbfd9
#
_cell.length_a   1.000
_cell.length_b   1.000
_cell.length_c   1.000
_cell.angle_alpha   90.00
_cell.angle_beta   90.00
_cell.angle_gamma   90.00
#
_symmetry.space_group_name_H-M   'P 1'
#
loop_
_entity.id
_entity.type
_entity.pdbx_description
1 polymer ?
#
loop_
_entity_poly.entity_id
_entity_poly.type
_entity_poly.pdbx_seq_one_letter_code
_entity_poly.pdbx_strand_id
1 'polypeptide(L)'
;PNLVRTRIQSRKVPDWLAPGDILFVARGTQNFALHLDDVPRQAVSSQYFFQLRVRNPAQLLPEFLAWQINSLPCQRHLAANAQGSSQLGIPRAVLEALPLAIPAVDTQKHMISLALAARREAHLLQALIHNRARQLDVLALELHAVPGQTE
;
A
#
# COMPACT_ATOMS: atom_id res chain seq x y z
N PRO A 1 -0.56 7.33 5.34
CA PRO A 1 0.20 8.46 4.78
C PRO A 1 0.13 9.64 5.74
N ASN A 2 1.28 10.31 5.98
CA ASN A 2 1.31 11.52 6.77
C ASN A 2 0.75 12.67 5.93
N LEU A 3 -0.31 13.30 6.41
CA LEU A 3 -0.90 14.48 5.80
C LEU A 3 -0.19 15.72 6.31
N VAL A 4 0.27 16.57 5.39
CA VAL A 4 0.93 17.83 5.72
C VAL A 4 0.08 18.98 5.17
N ARG A 5 -0.19 19.98 5.98
CA ARG A 5 -0.84 21.21 5.52
C ARG A 5 0.16 22.04 4.73
N THR A 6 -0.21 22.43 3.51
CA THR A 6 0.61 23.28 2.65
C THR A 6 -0.23 24.33 1.94
N ARG A 7 0.40 25.42 1.53
CA ARG A 7 -0.24 26.43 0.69
C ARG A 7 0.09 26.14 -0.77
N ILE A 8 -0.94 25.87 -1.56
CA ILE A 8 -0.79 25.60 -3.01
C ILE A 8 -0.70 26.93 -3.73
N GLN A 9 0.46 27.20 -4.35
CA GLN A 9 0.64 28.32 -5.27
C GLN A 9 0.62 27.80 -6.70
N SER A 10 -0.57 27.61 -7.26
CA SER A 10 -0.74 27.14 -8.63
C SER A 10 -1.69 28.04 -9.42
N ARG A 11 -1.35 28.31 -10.69
CA ARG A 11 -2.23 29.00 -11.64
C ARG A 11 -3.32 28.08 -12.21
N LYS A 12 -3.18 26.76 -12.05
CA LYS A 12 -4.15 25.74 -12.50
C LYS A 12 -4.95 25.26 -11.30
N VAL A 13 -6.21 24.91 -11.55
CA VAL A 13 -7.04 24.23 -10.54
C VAL A 13 -6.34 22.92 -10.17
N PRO A 14 -6.09 22.67 -8.87
CA PRO A 14 -5.47 21.43 -8.44
C PRO A 14 -6.34 20.22 -8.79
N ASP A 15 -5.72 19.11 -9.12
CA ASP A 15 -6.41 17.83 -9.23
C ASP A 15 -6.64 17.26 -7.83
N TRP A 16 -7.82 17.57 -7.29
CA TRP A 16 -8.19 17.16 -5.94
C TRP A 16 -8.36 15.66 -5.84
N LEU A 17 -7.80 15.08 -4.80
CA LEU A 17 -8.04 13.70 -4.44
C LEU A 17 -9.50 13.51 -4.02
N ALA A 18 -10.07 12.38 -4.39
CA ALA A 18 -11.42 11.97 -4.05
C ALA A 18 -11.43 10.53 -3.51
N PRO A 19 -12.41 10.15 -2.68
CA PRO A 19 -12.62 8.75 -2.33
C PRO A 19 -12.74 7.89 -3.61
N GLY A 20 -12.09 6.74 -3.61
CA GLY A 20 -11.99 5.87 -4.79
C GLY A 20 -10.78 6.15 -5.69
N ASP A 21 -10.02 7.23 -5.46
CA ASP A 21 -8.75 7.43 -6.15
C ASP A 21 -7.70 6.44 -5.67
N ILE A 22 -6.73 6.18 -6.54
CA ILE A 22 -5.58 5.33 -6.24
C ILE A 22 -4.33 6.19 -6.37
N LEU A 23 -3.48 6.18 -5.36
CA LEU A 23 -2.15 6.78 -5.40
C LEU A 23 -1.11 5.70 -5.67
N PHE A 24 -0.39 5.83 -6.77
CA PHE A 24 0.74 4.97 -7.09
C PHE A 24 2.05 5.69 -6.76
N VAL A 25 2.88 5.07 -5.92
CA VAL A 25 4.21 5.57 -5.57
C VAL A 25 5.14 5.36 -6.76
N ALA A 26 5.36 6.44 -7.53
CA ALA A 26 6.19 6.38 -8.74
C ALA A 26 7.69 6.52 -8.45
N ARG A 27 8.06 7.16 -7.33
CA ARG A 27 9.45 7.38 -6.91
C ARG A 27 9.61 7.02 -5.43
N GLY A 28 10.55 6.12 -5.12
CA GLY A 28 10.80 5.66 -3.75
C GLY A 28 11.52 4.33 -3.76
N THR A 29 11.74 3.78 -2.57
CA THR A 29 12.35 2.46 -2.37
C THR A 29 11.43 1.31 -2.76
N GLN A 30 10.13 1.56 -2.80
CA GLN A 30 9.10 0.60 -3.19
C GLN A 30 8.03 1.29 -4.02
N ASN A 31 7.61 0.66 -5.08
CA ASN A 31 6.54 1.13 -5.95
C ASN A 31 5.28 0.32 -5.66
N PHE A 32 4.25 0.96 -5.14
CA PHE A 32 2.98 0.31 -4.81
C PHE A 32 1.80 1.25 -5.02
N ALA A 33 0.61 0.69 -5.14
CA ALA A 33 -0.65 1.40 -5.24
C ALA A 33 -1.39 1.39 -3.91
N LEU A 34 -1.99 2.52 -3.55
CA LEU A 34 -2.83 2.70 -2.38
C LEU A 34 -4.21 3.19 -2.83
N HIS A 35 -5.26 2.42 -2.55
CA HIS A 35 -6.64 2.88 -2.69
C HIS A 35 -7.01 3.81 -1.54
N LEU A 36 -7.72 4.88 -1.85
CA LEU A 36 -8.17 5.89 -0.89
C LEU A 36 -9.65 5.72 -0.60
N ASP A 37 -9.99 5.16 0.57
CA ASP A 37 -11.38 5.00 1.02
C ASP A 37 -11.96 6.33 1.48
N ASP A 38 -11.13 7.15 2.15
CA ASP A 38 -11.47 8.47 2.65
C ASP A 38 -10.36 9.47 2.35
N VAL A 39 -10.74 10.70 2.06
CA VAL A 39 -9.83 11.79 1.69
C VAL A 39 -10.29 13.08 2.34
N PRO A 40 -9.39 13.80 3.04
CA PRO A 40 -9.71 15.13 3.55
C PRO A 40 -10.11 16.09 2.42
N ARG A 41 -10.99 17.04 2.75
CA ARG A 41 -11.34 18.09 1.78
C ARG A 41 -10.08 18.83 1.31
N GLN A 42 -9.99 19.07 0.00
CA GLN A 42 -8.89 19.79 -0.63
C GLN A 42 -7.51 19.12 -0.43
N ALA A 43 -7.46 17.80 -0.47
CA ALA A 43 -6.19 17.07 -0.50
C ALA A 43 -5.67 16.93 -1.93
N VAL A 44 -4.34 17.00 -2.08
CA VAL A 44 -3.63 16.77 -3.35
C VAL A 44 -2.48 15.80 -3.11
N SER A 45 -2.11 15.07 -4.15
CA SER A 45 -0.92 14.22 -4.12
C SER A 45 0.36 15.06 -4.37
N SER A 46 1.50 14.59 -3.88
CA SER A 46 2.79 15.15 -4.24
C SER A 46 3.26 14.60 -5.60
N GLN A 47 4.31 15.21 -6.17
CA GLN A 47 4.92 14.80 -7.44
C GLN A 47 5.54 13.39 -7.44
N TYR A 48 5.64 12.75 -6.28
CA TYR A 48 6.14 11.38 -6.14
C TYR A 48 5.09 10.31 -6.44
N PHE A 49 3.82 10.75 -6.60
CA PHE A 49 2.70 9.86 -6.85
C PHE A 49 2.09 10.12 -8.22
N PHE A 50 1.62 9.06 -8.86
CA PHE A 50 0.60 9.18 -9.90
C PHE A 50 -0.77 8.97 -9.27
N GLN A 51 -1.69 9.86 -9.57
CA GLN A 51 -3.10 9.73 -9.22
C GLN A 51 -3.82 8.99 -10.34
N LEU A 52 -4.48 7.89 -9.98
CA LEU A 52 -5.27 7.07 -10.88
C LEU A 52 -6.73 7.14 -10.44
N ARG A 53 -7.62 7.34 -11.40
CA ARG A 53 -9.06 7.35 -11.16
C ARG A 53 -9.76 6.42 -12.14
N VAL A 54 -10.50 5.45 -11.59
CA VAL A 54 -11.29 4.53 -12.41
C VAL A 54 -12.48 5.29 -13.01
N ARG A 55 -12.62 5.27 -14.33
CA ARG A 55 -13.71 5.96 -15.03
C ARG A 55 -15.04 5.24 -14.92
N ASN A 56 -15.01 3.90 -14.88
CA ASN A 56 -16.21 3.07 -14.83
C ASN A 56 -16.09 2.04 -13.65
N PRO A 57 -16.48 2.43 -12.43
CA PRO A 57 -16.44 1.53 -11.28
C PRO A 57 -17.40 0.34 -11.38
N ALA A 58 -18.40 0.41 -12.27
CA ALA A 58 -19.28 -0.73 -12.53
C ALA A 58 -18.60 -1.86 -13.31
N GLN A 59 -17.45 -1.60 -13.93
CA GLN A 59 -16.67 -2.60 -14.68
C GLN A 59 -15.36 -2.96 -13.98
N LEU A 60 -14.70 -1.97 -13.36
CA LEU A 60 -13.44 -2.13 -12.66
C LEU A 60 -13.51 -1.46 -11.30
N LEU A 61 -13.40 -2.23 -10.23
CA LEU A 61 -13.38 -1.70 -8.87
C LEU A 61 -12.01 -1.05 -8.58
N PRO A 62 -11.98 0.17 -8.00
CA PRO A 62 -10.71 0.85 -7.66
C PRO A 62 -9.82 0.01 -6.73
N GLU A 63 -10.40 -0.64 -5.73
CA GLU A 63 -9.69 -1.52 -4.79
C GLU A 63 -9.04 -2.69 -5.51
N PHE A 64 -9.74 -3.26 -6.52
CA PHE A 64 -9.23 -4.37 -7.31
C PHE A 64 -8.06 -3.91 -8.19
N LEU A 65 -8.15 -2.73 -8.80
CA LEU A 65 -7.06 -2.15 -9.57
C LEU A 65 -5.82 -1.94 -8.68
N ALA A 66 -5.98 -1.35 -7.49
CA ALA A 66 -4.90 -1.16 -6.54
C ALA A 66 -4.28 -2.51 -6.12
N TRP A 67 -5.09 -3.52 -5.87
CA TRP A 67 -4.64 -4.88 -5.56
C TRP A 67 -3.86 -5.49 -6.73
N GLN A 68 -4.35 -5.37 -7.97
CA GLN A 68 -3.64 -5.88 -9.15
C GLN A 68 -2.28 -5.22 -9.36
N ILE A 69 -2.20 -3.89 -9.25
CA ILE A 69 -0.92 -3.16 -9.37
C ILE A 69 0.09 -3.69 -8.34
N ASN A 70 -0.37 -4.08 -7.15
CA ASN A 70 0.47 -4.66 -6.09
C ASN A 70 0.72 -6.16 -6.24
N SER A 71 0.11 -6.82 -7.22
CA SER A 71 0.27 -8.25 -7.46
C SER A 71 1.63 -8.57 -8.10
N LEU A 72 2.09 -9.81 -7.92
CA LEU A 72 3.40 -10.24 -8.40
C LEU A 72 3.63 -10.01 -9.92
N PRO A 73 2.67 -10.26 -10.83
CA PRO A 73 2.87 -9.99 -12.25
C PRO A 73 3.13 -8.50 -12.54
N CYS A 74 2.33 -7.60 -11.96
CA CYS A 74 2.50 -6.17 -12.14
C CYS A 74 3.79 -5.66 -11.49
N GLN A 75 4.12 -6.13 -10.30
CA GLN A 75 5.35 -5.74 -9.61
C GLN A 75 6.61 -6.20 -10.35
N ARG A 76 6.60 -7.39 -10.98
CA ARG A 76 7.68 -7.83 -11.85
C ARG A 76 7.82 -6.94 -13.09
N HIS A 77 6.72 -6.57 -13.72
CA HIS A 77 6.73 -5.64 -14.86
C HIS A 77 7.32 -4.28 -14.48
N LEU A 78 6.89 -3.72 -13.34
CA LEU A 78 7.39 -2.45 -12.83
C LEU A 78 8.89 -2.53 -12.54
N ALA A 79 9.35 -3.57 -11.85
CA ALA A 79 10.76 -3.76 -11.50
C ALA A 79 11.65 -3.90 -12.73
N ALA A 80 11.18 -4.64 -13.75
CA ALA A 80 11.94 -4.84 -14.99
C ALA A 80 12.06 -3.56 -15.84
N ASN A 81 11.17 -2.57 -15.65
CA ASN A 81 11.12 -1.36 -16.47
C ASN A 81 11.37 -0.07 -15.65
N ALA A 82 11.80 -0.20 -14.39
CA ALA A 82 12.17 0.94 -13.56
C ALA A 82 13.40 1.66 -14.15
N GLN A 83 13.42 2.99 -14.05
CA GLN A 83 14.47 3.83 -14.61
C GLN A 83 15.08 4.75 -13.56
N GLY A 84 16.36 5.03 -13.69
CA GLY A 84 17.12 5.93 -12.82
C GLY A 84 18.39 5.26 -12.28
N SER A 85 19.43 6.07 -12.03
CA SER A 85 20.74 5.59 -11.54
C SER A 85 20.87 5.67 -10.01
N SER A 86 20.39 6.74 -9.40
CA SER A 86 20.48 6.98 -7.94
C SER A 86 19.16 6.76 -7.20
N GLN A 87 18.06 7.01 -7.87
CA GLN A 87 16.71 6.76 -7.36
C GLN A 87 15.86 6.19 -8.49
N LEU A 88 15.50 4.92 -8.36
CA LEU A 88 14.64 4.25 -9.33
C LEU A 88 13.23 4.88 -9.28
N GLY A 89 12.70 5.16 -10.47
CA GLY A 89 11.36 5.66 -10.64
C GLY A 89 10.61 4.88 -11.72
N ILE A 90 9.31 4.87 -11.64
CA ILE A 90 8.46 4.26 -12.65
C ILE A 90 7.95 5.37 -13.59
N PRO A 91 8.36 5.37 -14.87
CA PRO A 91 7.77 6.26 -15.85
C PRO A 91 6.28 6.01 -16.04
N ARG A 92 5.54 7.05 -16.37
CA ARG A 92 4.10 6.95 -16.62
C ARG A 92 3.75 5.90 -17.69
N ALA A 93 4.53 5.86 -18.77
CA ALA A 93 4.33 4.89 -19.86
C ALA A 93 4.45 3.43 -19.37
N VAL A 94 5.34 3.15 -18.42
CA VAL A 94 5.50 1.81 -17.82
C VAL A 94 4.27 1.45 -16.98
N LEU A 95 3.72 2.40 -16.22
CA LEU A 95 2.51 2.18 -15.45
C LEU A 95 1.28 1.96 -16.37
N GLU A 96 1.19 2.70 -17.47
CA GLU A 96 0.13 2.56 -18.47
C GLU A 96 0.20 1.23 -19.25
N ALA A 97 1.38 0.62 -19.33
CA ALA A 97 1.60 -0.67 -20.01
C ALA A 97 1.46 -1.90 -19.08
N LEU A 98 0.94 -1.72 -17.86
CA LEU A 98 0.75 -2.84 -16.93
C LEU A 98 -0.17 -3.92 -17.50
N PRO A 99 0.17 -5.20 -17.33
CA PRO A 99 -0.68 -6.31 -17.75
C PRO A 99 -1.85 -6.49 -16.76
N LEU A 100 -2.93 -5.75 -16.98
CA LEU A 100 -4.13 -5.81 -16.14
C LEU A 100 -5.17 -6.77 -16.70
N ALA A 101 -5.79 -7.57 -15.83
CA ALA A 101 -6.96 -8.37 -16.14
C ALA A 101 -8.22 -7.71 -15.56
N ILE A 102 -9.32 -7.72 -16.30
CA ILE A 102 -10.60 -7.15 -15.85
C ILE A 102 -11.65 -8.25 -15.88
N PRO A 103 -11.69 -9.14 -14.87
CA PRO A 103 -12.71 -10.17 -14.76
C PRO A 103 -14.08 -9.57 -14.36
N ALA A 104 -15.13 -10.39 -14.34
CA ALA A 104 -16.43 -9.98 -13.84
C ALA A 104 -16.34 -9.37 -12.42
N VAL A 105 -17.20 -8.38 -12.13
CA VAL A 105 -17.15 -7.61 -10.87
C VAL A 105 -17.26 -8.51 -9.63
N ASP A 106 -18.04 -9.58 -9.70
CA ASP A 106 -18.16 -10.52 -8.58
C ASP A 106 -16.86 -11.28 -8.32
N THR A 107 -16.11 -11.61 -9.37
CA THR A 107 -14.77 -12.18 -9.23
C THR A 107 -13.81 -11.15 -8.60
N GLN A 108 -13.88 -9.87 -9.01
CA GLN A 108 -13.07 -8.80 -8.42
C GLN A 108 -13.35 -8.67 -6.92
N LYS A 109 -14.62 -8.61 -6.50
CA LYS A 109 -15.03 -8.57 -5.09
C LYS A 109 -14.51 -9.77 -4.29
N HIS A 110 -14.60 -10.96 -4.88
CA HIS A 110 -14.09 -12.19 -4.24
C HIS A 110 -12.59 -12.12 -4.00
N MET A 111 -11.83 -11.68 -5.01
CA MET A 111 -10.37 -11.52 -4.90
C MET A 111 -9.98 -10.48 -3.86
N ILE A 112 -10.68 -9.32 -3.80
CA ILE A 112 -10.46 -8.30 -2.78
C ILE A 112 -10.73 -8.88 -1.38
N SER A 113 -11.86 -9.55 -1.20
CA SER A 113 -12.23 -10.16 0.09
C SER A 113 -11.18 -11.17 0.56
N LEU A 114 -10.72 -12.03 -0.33
CA LEU A 114 -9.66 -13.01 -0.04
C LEU A 114 -8.34 -12.32 0.32
N ALA A 115 -7.94 -11.29 -0.43
CA ALA A 115 -6.73 -10.53 -0.17
C ALA A 115 -6.77 -9.80 1.19
N LEU A 116 -7.91 -9.23 1.55
CA LEU A 116 -8.12 -8.59 2.86
C LEU A 116 -8.08 -9.61 4.00
N ALA A 117 -8.70 -10.78 3.83
CA ALA A 117 -8.65 -11.85 4.81
C ALA A 117 -7.21 -12.35 5.03
N ALA A 118 -6.47 -12.63 3.97
CA ALA A 118 -5.08 -13.06 4.04
C ALA A 118 -4.17 -12.00 4.71
N ARG A 119 -4.40 -10.71 4.43
CA ARG A 119 -3.67 -9.62 5.06
C ARG A 119 -3.95 -9.53 6.57
N ARG A 120 -5.22 -9.72 6.96
CA ARG A 120 -5.62 -9.74 8.37
C ARG A 120 -5.02 -10.93 9.10
N GLU A 121 -5.04 -12.11 8.49
CA GLU A 121 -4.42 -13.32 9.02
C GLU A 121 -2.92 -13.12 9.24
N ALA A 122 -2.20 -12.64 8.24
CA ALA A 122 -0.77 -12.34 8.36
C ALA A 122 -0.47 -11.35 9.50
N HIS A 123 -1.28 -10.31 9.67
CA HIS A 123 -1.15 -9.36 10.77
C HIS A 123 -1.34 -10.03 12.14
N LEU A 124 -2.36 -10.88 12.28
CA LEU A 124 -2.63 -11.61 13.53
C LEU A 124 -1.50 -12.59 13.88
N LEU A 125 -0.99 -13.31 12.89
CA LEU A 125 0.14 -14.21 13.07
C LEU A 125 1.40 -13.45 13.54
N GLN A 126 1.67 -12.31 12.92
CA GLN A 126 2.79 -11.46 13.30
C GLN A 126 2.65 -10.93 14.75
N ALA A 127 1.45 -10.50 15.11
CA ALA A 127 1.15 -10.07 16.48
C ALA A 127 1.32 -11.22 17.51
N LEU A 128 0.92 -12.44 17.15
CA LEU A 128 1.10 -13.63 17.98
C LEU A 128 2.58 -13.95 18.18
N ILE A 129 3.38 -13.94 17.11
CA ILE A 129 4.84 -14.16 17.18
C ILE A 129 5.49 -13.14 18.13
N HIS A 130 5.16 -11.85 17.94
CA HIS A 130 5.69 -10.79 18.79
C HIS A 130 5.28 -10.94 20.26
N ASN A 131 4.02 -11.31 20.52
CA ASN A 131 3.54 -11.55 21.89
C ASN A 131 4.28 -12.71 22.56
N ARG A 132 4.53 -13.81 21.84
CA ARG A 132 5.30 -14.94 22.36
C ARG A 132 6.74 -14.56 22.69
N ALA A 133 7.41 -13.80 21.82
CA ALA A 133 8.76 -13.31 22.11
C ALA A 133 8.78 -12.49 23.40
N ARG A 134 7.87 -11.54 23.56
CA ARG A 134 7.78 -10.73 24.81
C ARG A 134 7.49 -11.58 26.06
N GLN A 135 6.65 -12.60 25.96
CA GLN A 135 6.39 -13.49 27.09
C GLN A 135 7.67 -14.21 27.53
N LEU A 136 8.47 -14.70 26.60
CA LEU A 136 9.74 -15.35 26.89
C LEU A 136 10.75 -14.39 27.52
N ASP A 137 10.81 -13.15 27.02
CA ASP A 137 11.67 -12.10 27.61
C ASP A 137 11.29 -11.80 29.07
N VAL A 138 9.99 -11.70 29.38
CA VAL A 138 9.51 -11.47 30.75
C VAL A 138 9.89 -12.65 31.67
N LEU A 139 9.66 -13.88 31.21
CA LEU A 139 10.02 -15.08 32.00
C LEU A 139 11.54 -15.15 32.25
N ALA A 140 12.35 -14.78 31.24
CA ALA A 140 13.80 -14.73 31.42
C ALA A 140 14.20 -13.67 32.47
N LEU A 141 13.60 -12.49 32.44
CA LEU A 141 13.84 -11.45 33.45
C LEU A 141 13.44 -11.89 34.85
N GLU A 142 12.29 -12.55 34.99
CA GLU A 142 11.83 -13.09 36.28
C GLU A 142 12.79 -14.15 36.85
N LEU A 143 13.29 -15.05 35.99
CA LEU A 143 14.29 -16.05 36.40
C LEU A 143 15.59 -15.43 36.93
N HIS A 144 16.02 -14.32 36.31
CA HIS A 144 17.23 -13.61 36.77
C HIS A 144 17.00 -12.65 37.94
N ALA A 145 15.74 -12.27 38.21
CA ALA A 145 15.39 -11.43 39.35
C ALA A 145 15.26 -12.18 40.68
N VAL A 146 15.20 -13.52 40.66
CA VAL A 146 15.21 -14.35 41.91
C VAL A 146 16.60 -14.25 42.50
N PRO A 147 16.81 -13.63 43.71
CA PRO A 147 18.09 -13.62 44.37
C PRO A 147 18.48 -15.06 44.67
N GLY A 148 19.68 -15.46 44.25
CA GLY A 148 20.19 -16.78 44.50
C GLY A 148 20.11 -17.11 46.01
N GLN A 149 19.44 -18.19 46.35
CA GLN A 149 19.62 -18.86 47.63
C GLN A 149 21.06 -19.39 47.62
N THR A 150 21.98 -18.60 48.12
CA THR A 150 23.30 -19.05 48.51
C THR A 150 23.14 -19.69 49.88
N GLU A 151 23.10 -21.00 49.94
CA GLU A 151 23.48 -21.75 51.15
C GLU A 151 25.00 -21.63 51.40
#